data_e23fa6a9a1f5eae49a81841d5b8422ec
#
_entry.id   e23fa6a9a1f5eae49a81841d5b8422ec
#
_cell.length_a   1.000
_cell.length_b   1.000
_cell.length_c   1.000
_cell.angle_alpha   90.00
_cell.angle_beta   90.00
_cell.angle_gamma   90.00
#
_symmetry.space_group_name_H-M   'P 1'
#
loop_
_entity.id
_entity.type
_entity.pdbx_description
1 polymer ?
#
loop_
_entity_poly.entity_id
_entity_poly.type
_entity_poly.pdbx_seq_one_letter_code
_entity_poly.pdbx_strand_id
1 'polypeptide(L)'
;LVAAKLHQNPCYYAHVVTSTTHKTLRGPRGGIILTNDEELAKKIDKIVFPGTQGGPLMHVIAAKAVAFKEALDPAFVEYQKQVVKNAKALAKGFMDLGYHVISKGTDNHLLLIDVKSKCGVTGKEAETILHSVNITTNKNTIPNDTEKPFITSGIRIGSPAITSRGLKEDDMLEVVRLIDKALTNSKDEAVLNEVKNDVIKLLAR
;
A
#
# COMPACT_ATOMS: atom_id res chain seq x y z
N LEU A 1 -4.27 1.33 10.33
CA LEU A 1 -3.32 0.94 11.40
C LEU A 1 -3.54 1.75 12.68
N VAL A 2 -3.63 3.11 12.61
CA VAL A 2 -3.87 3.98 13.77
C VAL A 2 -5.20 3.62 14.46
N ALA A 3 -6.31 3.52 13.72
CA ALA A 3 -7.61 3.14 14.29
C ALA A 3 -7.59 1.77 14.99
N ALA A 4 -6.75 0.84 14.54
CA ALA A 4 -6.54 -0.47 15.16
C ALA A 4 -5.49 -0.47 16.29
N LYS A 5 -4.97 0.69 16.69
CA LYS A 5 -3.90 0.86 17.70
C LYS A 5 -2.59 0.09 17.39
N LEU A 6 -2.32 -0.14 16.10
CA LEU A 6 -1.11 -0.81 15.61
C LEU A 6 -0.04 0.19 15.12
N HIS A 7 -0.33 1.47 15.20
CA HIS A 7 0.57 2.56 14.86
C HIS A 7 0.31 3.75 15.77
N GLN A 8 1.33 4.56 16.00
CA GLN A 8 1.24 5.74 16.84
C GLN A 8 0.17 6.71 16.31
N ASN A 9 -0.65 7.26 17.22
CA ASN A 9 -1.68 8.22 16.86
C ASN A 9 -1.07 9.62 16.68
N PRO A 10 -1.05 10.19 15.47
CA PRO A 10 -0.46 11.48 15.21
C PRO A 10 -1.22 12.65 15.85
N CYS A 11 -2.51 12.48 16.22
CA CYS A 11 -3.33 13.52 16.83
C CYS A 11 -2.83 13.96 18.23
N TYR A 12 -1.92 13.20 18.85
CA TYR A 12 -1.29 13.60 20.11
C TYR A 12 -0.08 14.53 19.93
N TYR A 13 0.42 14.66 18.70
CA TYR A 13 1.69 15.35 18.42
C TYR A 13 1.54 16.48 17.39
N ALA A 14 0.48 16.43 16.59
CA ALA A 14 0.25 17.40 15.53
C ALA A 14 -1.00 18.24 15.81
N HIS A 15 -0.95 19.53 15.47
CA HIS A 15 -2.10 20.43 15.57
C HIS A 15 -3.22 20.06 14.59
N VAL A 16 -2.84 19.57 13.41
CA VAL A 16 -3.76 19.11 12.36
C VAL A 16 -3.23 17.83 11.76
N VAL A 17 -4.09 16.86 11.57
CA VAL A 17 -3.79 15.57 10.90
C VAL A 17 -4.70 15.42 9.69
N THR A 18 -4.13 15.11 8.54
CA THR A 18 -4.89 14.79 7.33
C THR A 18 -4.71 13.32 6.97
N SER A 19 -5.75 12.70 6.44
CA SER A 19 -5.69 11.33 5.97
C SER A 19 -6.67 11.10 4.83
N THR A 20 -6.46 10.00 4.12
CA THR A 20 -7.41 9.50 3.12
C THR A 20 -8.30 8.42 3.73
N THR A 21 -9.54 8.31 3.24
CA THR A 21 -10.48 7.29 3.69
C THR A 21 -10.43 6.00 2.88
N HIS A 22 -9.82 6.01 1.69
CA HIS A 22 -9.88 4.96 0.67
C HIS A 22 -8.64 4.05 0.59
N LYS A 23 -7.75 4.08 1.59
CA LYS A 23 -6.56 3.21 1.66
C LYS A 23 -6.76 2.15 2.74
N THR A 24 -5.88 2.05 3.73
CA THR A 24 -5.99 1.05 4.81
C THR A 24 -7.26 1.20 5.66
N LEU A 25 -7.92 2.34 5.64
CA LEU A 25 -9.22 2.53 6.30
C LEU A 25 -10.39 1.85 5.56
N ARG A 26 -10.19 1.42 4.30
CA ARG A 26 -11.15 0.69 3.46
C ARG A 26 -12.46 1.42 3.20
N GLY A 27 -12.45 2.74 3.25
CA GLY A 27 -13.62 3.57 2.99
C GLY A 27 -13.72 4.08 1.54
N PRO A 28 -14.68 4.94 1.26
CA PRO A 28 -14.83 5.58 -0.04
C PRO A 28 -13.69 6.54 -0.32
N ARG A 29 -13.50 6.90 -1.58
CA ARG A 29 -12.54 7.92 -1.99
C ARG A 29 -12.87 9.27 -1.35
N GLY A 30 -11.92 9.82 -0.62
CA GLY A 30 -12.07 11.10 0.07
C GLY A 30 -10.95 11.35 1.07
N GLY A 31 -11.02 12.48 1.74
CA GLY A 31 -10.11 12.88 2.80
C GLY A 31 -10.83 13.14 4.11
N ILE A 32 -10.06 13.18 5.18
CA ILE A 32 -10.46 13.67 6.50
C ILE A 32 -9.39 14.61 7.02
N ILE A 33 -9.83 15.60 7.79
CA ILE A 33 -8.98 16.52 8.55
C ILE A 33 -9.38 16.40 10.00
N LEU A 34 -8.42 16.23 10.89
CA LEU A 34 -8.62 16.02 12.32
C LEU A 34 -7.81 17.06 13.09
N THR A 35 -8.40 17.66 14.11
CA THR A 35 -7.74 18.55 15.07
C THR A 35 -8.40 18.45 16.42
N ASN A 36 -7.65 18.68 17.50
CA ASN A 36 -8.16 18.82 18.87
C ASN A 36 -8.36 20.30 19.25
N ASP A 37 -8.03 21.24 18.36
CA ASP A 37 -8.15 22.69 18.56
C ASP A 37 -9.44 23.21 17.91
N GLU A 38 -10.38 23.68 18.72
CA GLU A 38 -11.68 24.17 18.25
C GLU A 38 -11.56 25.43 17.36
N GLU A 39 -10.60 26.30 17.61
CA GLU A 39 -10.40 27.49 16.79
C GLU A 39 -9.82 27.14 15.42
N LEU A 40 -8.91 26.16 15.37
CA LEU A 40 -8.45 25.61 14.10
C LEU A 40 -9.57 24.89 13.36
N ALA A 41 -10.40 24.10 14.05
CA ALA A 41 -11.55 23.42 13.44
C ALA A 41 -12.49 24.42 12.75
N LYS A 42 -12.89 25.50 13.42
CA LYS A 42 -13.76 26.55 12.85
C LYS A 42 -13.12 27.21 11.61
N LYS A 43 -11.82 27.49 11.64
CA LYS A 43 -11.08 28.05 10.49
C LYS A 43 -11.02 27.08 9.33
N ILE A 44 -10.75 25.80 9.59
CA ILE A 44 -10.69 24.74 8.59
C ILE A 44 -12.07 24.57 7.93
N ASP A 45 -13.13 24.47 8.73
CA ASP A 45 -14.50 24.33 8.21
C ASP A 45 -14.87 25.46 7.27
N LYS A 46 -14.58 26.71 7.64
CA LYS A 46 -14.83 27.89 6.79
C LYS A 46 -14.01 27.88 5.50
N ILE A 47 -12.75 27.38 5.53
CA ILE A 47 -11.90 27.28 4.35
C ILE A 47 -12.35 26.14 3.46
N VAL A 48 -12.78 25.01 4.04
CA VAL A 48 -13.33 23.88 3.28
C VAL A 48 -14.62 24.29 2.60
N PHE A 49 -15.59 24.83 3.35
CA PHE A 49 -16.86 25.30 2.81
C PHE A 49 -17.24 26.68 3.41
N PRO A 50 -17.50 27.68 2.59
CA PRO A 50 -17.54 27.69 1.12
C PRO A 50 -16.19 28.03 0.45
N GLY A 51 -15.07 28.04 1.20
CA GLY A 51 -13.80 28.57 0.71
C GLY A 51 -13.23 27.82 -0.50
N THR A 52 -13.09 26.50 -0.43
CA THR A 52 -12.45 25.67 -1.47
C THR A 52 -13.38 24.64 -2.08
N GLN A 53 -14.49 24.28 -1.43
CA GLN A 53 -15.45 23.29 -1.88
C GLN A 53 -16.88 23.86 -1.87
N GLY A 54 -17.79 23.18 -2.58
CA GLY A 54 -19.21 23.48 -2.65
C GLY A 54 -20.06 22.40 -2.00
N GLY A 55 -21.23 22.10 -2.60
CA GLY A 55 -22.15 21.09 -2.09
C GLY A 55 -21.50 19.72 -1.93
N PRO A 56 -21.63 19.08 -0.76
CA PRO A 56 -20.96 17.81 -0.49
C PRO A 56 -21.62 16.64 -1.22
N LEU A 57 -20.81 15.62 -1.54
CA LEU A 57 -21.30 14.35 -2.06
C LEU A 57 -21.84 13.49 -0.91
N MET A 58 -23.15 13.58 -0.65
CA MET A 58 -23.78 12.92 0.51
C MET A 58 -23.63 11.42 0.53
N HIS A 59 -23.62 10.75 -0.63
CA HIS A 59 -23.37 9.32 -0.73
C HIS A 59 -21.93 8.94 -0.27
N VAL A 60 -20.94 9.80 -0.50
CA VAL A 60 -19.58 9.61 0.00
C VAL A 60 -19.54 9.80 1.53
N ILE A 61 -20.28 10.79 2.08
CA ILE A 61 -20.37 11.00 3.53
C ILE A 61 -21.02 9.80 4.20
N ALA A 62 -22.12 9.28 3.65
CA ALA A 62 -22.78 8.09 4.15
C ALA A 62 -21.86 6.86 4.11
N ALA A 63 -21.12 6.67 3.01
CA ALA A 63 -20.14 5.60 2.89
C ALA A 63 -18.97 5.74 3.89
N LYS A 64 -18.53 6.97 4.20
CA LYS A 64 -17.54 7.20 5.28
C LYS A 64 -18.09 6.77 6.64
N ALA A 65 -19.35 7.07 6.95
CA ALA A 65 -19.96 6.66 8.21
C ALA A 65 -19.99 5.14 8.37
N VAL A 66 -20.34 4.40 7.31
CA VAL A 66 -20.27 2.94 7.28
C VAL A 66 -18.85 2.44 7.51
N ALA A 67 -17.87 2.98 6.76
CA ALA A 67 -16.46 2.59 6.89
C ALA A 67 -15.91 2.87 8.31
N PHE A 68 -16.30 3.97 8.93
CA PHE A 68 -15.88 4.28 10.29
C PHE A 68 -16.51 3.33 11.32
N LYS A 69 -17.78 2.95 11.13
CA LYS A 69 -18.43 1.94 11.96
C LYS A 69 -17.72 0.59 11.83
N GLU A 70 -17.39 0.16 10.62
CA GLU A 70 -16.60 -1.06 10.40
C GLU A 70 -15.22 -0.97 11.06
N ALA A 71 -14.56 0.19 11.01
CA ALA A 71 -13.26 0.40 11.65
C ALA A 71 -13.28 0.34 13.19
N LEU A 72 -14.45 0.44 13.81
CA LEU A 72 -14.65 0.23 15.25
C LEU A 72 -14.87 -1.24 15.62
N ASP A 73 -15.14 -2.10 14.64
CA ASP A 73 -15.37 -3.54 14.89
C ASP A 73 -14.05 -4.25 15.25
N PRO A 74 -14.04 -5.17 16.22
CA PRO A 74 -12.88 -6.00 16.53
C PRO A 74 -12.29 -6.75 15.32
N ALA A 75 -13.13 -7.17 14.37
CA ALA A 75 -12.68 -7.83 13.14
C ALA A 75 -11.77 -6.93 12.28
N PHE A 76 -11.96 -5.61 12.33
CA PHE A 76 -11.06 -4.67 11.66
C PHE A 76 -9.67 -4.66 12.28
N VAL A 77 -9.57 -4.82 13.59
CA VAL A 77 -8.26 -4.93 14.29
C VAL A 77 -7.52 -6.19 13.81
N GLU A 78 -8.20 -7.32 13.73
CA GLU A 78 -7.60 -8.58 13.25
C GLU A 78 -7.17 -8.47 11.78
N TYR A 79 -7.99 -7.85 10.93
CA TYR A 79 -7.60 -7.52 9.56
C TYR A 79 -6.32 -6.68 9.50
N GLN A 80 -6.22 -5.61 10.29
CA GLN A 80 -5.03 -4.75 10.30
C GLN A 80 -3.80 -5.47 10.86
N LYS A 81 -3.95 -6.36 11.83
CA LYS A 81 -2.86 -7.23 12.30
C LYS A 81 -2.35 -8.13 11.17
N GLN A 82 -3.26 -8.72 10.39
CA GLN A 82 -2.89 -9.56 9.25
C GLN A 82 -2.20 -8.73 8.15
N VAL A 83 -2.64 -7.50 7.91
CA VAL A 83 -1.98 -6.57 6.97
C VAL A 83 -0.51 -6.36 7.34
N VAL A 84 -0.22 -6.13 8.62
CA VAL A 84 1.16 -5.94 9.09
C VAL A 84 1.98 -7.23 9.00
N LYS A 85 1.40 -8.37 9.38
CA LYS A 85 2.06 -9.69 9.26
C LYS A 85 2.44 -9.99 7.81
N ASN A 86 1.49 -9.80 6.90
CA ASN A 86 1.72 -9.99 5.47
C ASN A 86 2.81 -9.05 4.91
N ALA A 87 2.81 -7.78 5.32
CA ALA A 87 3.85 -6.84 4.91
C ALA A 87 5.24 -7.27 5.41
N LYS A 88 5.34 -7.75 6.65
CA LYS A 88 6.59 -8.29 7.20
C LYS A 88 7.05 -9.56 6.48
N ALA A 89 6.11 -10.46 6.15
CA ALA A 89 6.43 -11.67 5.38
C ALA A 89 6.94 -11.33 3.98
N LEU A 90 6.31 -10.38 3.27
CA LEU A 90 6.80 -9.86 1.99
C LEU A 90 8.23 -9.30 2.13
N ALA A 91 8.45 -8.42 3.11
CA ALA A 91 9.77 -7.81 3.32
C ALA A 91 10.85 -8.86 3.59
N LYS A 92 10.56 -9.83 4.47
CA LYS A 92 11.46 -10.94 4.76
C LYS A 92 11.74 -11.77 3.50
N GLY A 93 10.71 -12.16 2.76
CA GLY A 93 10.87 -12.96 1.55
C GLY A 93 11.76 -12.28 0.50
N PHE A 94 11.60 -10.97 0.28
CA PHE A 94 12.49 -10.22 -0.61
C PHE A 94 13.93 -10.16 -0.11
N MET A 95 14.12 -9.92 1.20
CA MET A 95 15.48 -9.92 1.78
C MET A 95 16.16 -11.30 1.68
N ASP A 96 15.41 -12.38 1.91
CA ASP A 96 15.91 -13.75 1.77
C ASP A 96 16.37 -14.07 0.34
N LEU A 97 15.74 -13.46 -0.68
CA LEU A 97 16.16 -13.52 -2.07
C LEU A 97 17.27 -12.51 -2.44
N GLY A 98 17.79 -11.76 -1.48
CA GLY A 98 18.88 -10.80 -1.66
C GLY A 98 18.47 -9.45 -2.25
N TYR A 99 17.19 -9.07 -2.20
CA TYR A 99 16.76 -7.73 -2.53
C TYR A 99 17.10 -6.74 -1.41
N HIS A 100 17.46 -5.53 -1.79
CA HIS A 100 17.59 -4.42 -0.84
C HIS A 100 16.19 -3.85 -0.55
N VAL A 101 15.60 -4.28 0.55
CA VAL A 101 14.38 -3.68 1.11
C VAL A 101 14.78 -2.46 1.92
N ILE A 102 14.26 -1.28 1.57
CA ILE A 102 14.56 -0.03 2.25
C ILE A 102 14.12 -0.12 3.71
N SER A 103 14.94 0.42 4.61
CA SER A 103 14.77 0.30 6.06
C SER A 103 14.90 -1.13 6.62
N LYS A 104 15.38 -2.09 5.83
CA LYS A 104 15.54 -3.51 6.21
C LYS A 104 14.25 -4.12 6.77
N GLY A 105 13.10 -3.72 6.23
CA GLY A 105 11.80 -4.23 6.64
C GLY A 105 10.70 -3.18 6.63
N THR A 106 9.62 -3.45 7.36
CA THR A 106 8.49 -2.52 7.50
C THR A 106 7.75 -2.73 8.82
N ASP A 107 7.25 -1.62 9.39
CA ASP A 107 6.35 -1.62 10.56
C ASP A 107 4.90 -1.26 10.18
N ASN A 108 4.62 -1.10 8.90
CA ASN A 108 3.32 -0.73 8.39
C ASN A 108 2.85 -1.66 7.26
N HIS A 109 2.05 -1.17 6.35
CA HIS A 109 1.44 -1.92 5.26
C HIS A 109 2.20 -1.84 3.92
N LEU A 110 3.30 -1.11 3.87
CA LEU A 110 4.08 -0.83 2.67
C LEU A 110 5.51 -1.29 2.84
N LEU A 111 6.14 -1.64 1.72
CA LEU A 111 7.59 -1.78 1.62
C LEU A 111 8.07 -1.17 0.31
N LEU A 112 9.31 -0.71 0.33
CA LEU A 112 10.01 -0.13 -0.81
C LEU A 112 11.22 -1.00 -1.12
N ILE A 113 11.37 -1.39 -2.38
CA ILE A 113 12.36 -2.39 -2.82
C ILE A 113 13.20 -1.79 -3.95
N ASP A 114 14.51 -1.85 -3.83
CA ASP A 114 15.44 -1.57 -4.92
C ASP A 114 15.47 -2.79 -5.86
N VAL A 115 14.83 -2.67 -7.01
CA VAL A 115 14.81 -3.72 -8.03
C VAL A 115 15.95 -3.57 -9.02
N LYS A 116 16.47 -2.34 -9.20
CA LYS A 116 17.52 -2.07 -10.15
C LYS A 116 18.83 -2.74 -9.75
N SER A 117 19.22 -2.63 -8.50
CA SER A 117 20.46 -3.26 -8.00
C SER A 117 20.43 -4.78 -8.10
N LYS A 118 19.27 -5.41 -7.95
CA LYS A 118 19.12 -6.86 -7.95
C LYS A 118 18.88 -7.42 -9.35
N CYS A 119 17.96 -6.83 -10.13
CA CYS A 119 17.48 -7.40 -11.39
C CYS A 119 18.00 -6.64 -12.64
N GLY A 120 18.67 -5.52 -12.46
CA GLY A 120 19.13 -4.66 -13.56
C GLY A 120 18.01 -3.93 -14.31
N VAL A 121 16.76 -4.00 -13.83
CA VAL A 121 15.60 -3.31 -14.41
C VAL A 121 15.26 -2.07 -13.59
N THR A 122 14.88 -0.99 -14.26
CA THR A 122 14.40 0.23 -13.59
C THR A 122 13.05 -0.01 -12.93
N GLY A 123 12.67 0.88 -12.00
CA GLY A 123 11.34 0.81 -11.38
C GLY A 123 10.21 0.91 -12.40
N LYS A 124 10.38 1.73 -13.46
CA LYS A 124 9.40 1.83 -14.57
C LYS A 124 9.27 0.53 -15.36
N GLU A 125 10.40 -0.11 -15.69
CA GLU A 125 10.38 -1.41 -16.38
C GLU A 125 9.74 -2.47 -15.50
N ALA A 126 10.12 -2.54 -14.22
CA ALA A 126 9.54 -3.47 -13.26
C ALA A 126 8.01 -3.29 -13.10
N GLU A 127 7.53 -2.05 -13.01
CA GLU A 127 6.08 -1.75 -12.99
C GLU A 127 5.38 -2.30 -14.23
N THR A 128 5.97 -2.12 -15.42
CA THR A 128 5.42 -2.59 -16.70
C THR A 128 5.41 -4.13 -16.79
N ILE A 129 6.53 -4.78 -16.43
CA ILE A 129 6.67 -6.23 -16.43
C ILE A 129 5.65 -6.87 -15.49
N LEU A 130 5.58 -6.39 -14.25
CA LEU A 130 4.67 -6.92 -13.24
C LEU A 130 3.20 -6.70 -13.61
N HIS A 131 2.87 -5.55 -14.21
CA HIS A 131 1.53 -5.30 -14.71
C HIS A 131 1.11 -6.29 -15.82
N SER A 132 2.03 -6.68 -16.70
CA SER A 132 1.76 -7.64 -17.79
C SER A 132 1.38 -9.03 -17.27
N VAL A 133 1.83 -9.39 -16.06
CA VAL A 133 1.54 -10.65 -15.37
C VAL A 133 0.48 -10.52 -14.28
N ASN A 134 -0.35 -9.48 -14.32
CA ASN A 134 -1.44 -9.19 -13.38
C ASN A 134 -0.99 -8.88 -11.94
N ILE A 135 0.22 -8.40 -11.74
CA ILE A 135 0.72 -7.92 -10.45
C ILE A 135 0.80 -6.39 -10.48
N THR A 136 -0.06 -5.73 -9.73
CA THR A 136 -0.09 -4.26 -9.68
C THR A 136 0.87 -3.72 -8.62
N THR A 137 1.83 -2.92 -9.04
CA THR A 137 2.78 -2.20 -8.18
C THR A 137 2.92 -0.75 -8.65
N ASN A 138 3.69 0.04 -7.92
CA ASN A 138 4.07 1.38 -8.36
C ASN A 138 5.60 1.50 -8.42
N LYS A 139 6.13 2.05 -9.52
CA LYS A 139 7.50 2.55 -9.49
C LYS A 139 7.64 3.61 -8.40
N ASN A 140 8.79 3.64 -7.73
CA ASN A 140 9.04 4.58 -6.64
C ASN A 140 10.54 4.88 -6.54
N THR A 141 10.88 6.15 -6.31
CA THR A 141 12.26 6.51 -5.97
C THR A 141 12.67 5.88 -4.65
N ILE A 142 13.94 5.52 -4.56
CA ILE A 142 14.57 5.04 -3.32
C ILE A 142 15.45 6.17 -2.73
N PRO A 143 15.86 6.10 -1.47
CA PRO A 143 16.83 7.04 -0.92
C PRO A 143 18.11 7.06 -1.74
N ASN A 144 18.60 8.27 -2.08
CA ASN A 144 19.77 8.50 -2.94
C ASN A 144 19.65 7.88 -4.34
N ASP A 145 18.42 7.82 -4.88
CA ASP A 145 18.16 7.26 -6.21
C ASP A 145 18.98 7.99 -7.29
N THR A 146 19.67 7.22 -8.13
CA THR A 146 20.45 7.75 -9.26
C THR A 146 19.62 7.93 -10.52
N GLU A 147 18.41 7.37 -10.55
CA GLU A 147 17.49 7.51 -11.68
C GLU A 147 16.63 8.77 -11.56
N LYS A 148 16.15 9.26 -12.71
CA LYS A 148 15.19 10.36 -12.76
C LYS A 148 13.87 9.96 -12.09
N PRO A 149 13.12 10.93 -11.49
CA PRO A 149 11.85 10.62 -10.77
C PRO A 149 10.79 9.88 -11.57
N PHE A 150 10.82 9.95 -12.91
CA PHE A 150 9.89 9.23 -13.79
C PHE A 150 10.35 7.84 -14.20
N ILE A 151 11.61 7.49 -13.89
CA ILE A 151 12.22 6.17 -14.18
C ILE A 151 12.28 5.35 -12.90
N THR A 152 12.95 5.88 -11.86
CA THR A 152 13.17 5.29 -10.54
C THR A 152 13.98 3.99 -10.53
N SER A 153 14.58 3.67 -9.40
CA SER A 153 15.29 2.39 -9.20
C SER A 153 14.47 1.37 -8.40
N GLY A 154 13.38 1.81 -7.79
CA GLY A 154 12.57 0.98 -6.90
C GLY A 154 11.13 0.82 -7.32
N ILE A 155 10.48 -0.12 -6.63
CA ILE A 155 9.02 -0.31 -6.63
C ILE A 155 8.48 -0.27 -5.21
N ARG A 156 7.22 0.13 -5.08
CA ARG A 156 6.48 0.10 -3.82
C ARG A 156 5.40 -0.97 -3.87
N ILE A 157 5.37 -1.81 -2.84
CA ILE A 157 4.41 -2.90 -2.68
C ILE A 157 3.65 -2.69 -1.37
N GLY A 158 2.39 -3.11 -1.32
CA GLY A 158 1.55 -3.05 -0.12
C GLY A 158 0.69 -4.29 0.05
N SER A 159 0.42 -4.65 1.29
CA SER A 159 -0.31 -5.87 1.65
C SER A 159 -1.84 -5.73 1.81
N PRO A 160 -2.48 -4.54 1.93
CA PRO A 160 -3.89 -4.45 2.27
C PRO A 160 -4.84 -5.15 1.29
N ALA A 161 -4.63 -4.98 -0.02
CA ALA A 161 -5.52 -5.54 -1.04
C ALA A 161 -5.49 -7.08 -1.05
N ILE A 162 -4.32 -7.68 -0.97
CA ILE A 162 -4.16 -9.14 -0.93
C ILE A 162 -4.62 -9.74 0.40
N THR A 163 -4.46 -9.01 1.52
CA THR A 163 -5.03 -9.40 2.82
C THR A 163 -6.56 -9.39 2.77
N SER A 164 -7.18 -8.41 2.11
CA SER A 164 -8.64 -8.39 1.92
C SER A 164 -9.16 -9.56 1.07
N ARG A 165 -8.29 -10.19 0.27
CA ARG A 165 -8.60 -11.42 -0.48
C ARG A 165 -8.40 -12.70 0.33
N GLY A 166 -7.99 -12.59 1.59
CA GLY A 166 -7.79 -13.72 2.48
C GLY A 166 -6.39 -14.32 2.50
N LEU A 167 -5.44 -13.77 1.73
CA LEU A 167 -4.07 -14.26 1.69
C LEU A 167 -3.33 -13.99 3.00
N LYS A 168 -2.47 -14.94 3.39
CA LYS A 168 -1.70 -14.92 4.64
C LYS A 168 -0.19 -15.01 4.37
N GLU A 169 0.60 -15.16 5.41
CA GLU A 169 2.06 -15.09 5.37
C GLU A 169 2.69 -16.06 4.36
N ASP A 170 2.22 -17.31 4.29
CA ASP A 170 2.75 -18.30 3.35
C ASP A 170 2.46 -17.92 1.89
N ASP A 171 1.29 -17.35 1.63
CA ASP A 171 0.95 -16.83 0.30
C ASP A 171 1.84 -15.65 -0.08
N MET A 172 2.31 -14.86 0.91
CA MET A 172 3.25 -13.76 0.64
C MET A 172 4.59 -14.24 0.11
N LEU A 173 5.07 -15.38 0.58
CA LEU A 173 6.29 -15.99 0.06
C LEU A 173 6.11 -16.42 -1.40
N GLU A 174 4.94 -16.94 -1.74
CA GLU A 174 4.62 -17.27 -3.14
C GLU A 174 4.52 -15.99 -4.00
N VAL A 175 3.89 -14.93 -3.51
CA VAL A 175 3.86 -13.62 -4.21
C VAL A 175 5.28 -13.10 -4.47
N VAL A 176 6.17 -13.19 -3.48
CA VAL A 176 7.58 -12.80 -3.64
C VAL A 176 8.26 -13.63 -4.72
N ARG A 177 8.07 -14.96 -4.71
CA ARG A 177 8.63 -15.88 -5.72
C ARG A 177 8.15 -15.52 -7.14
N LEU A 178 6.86 -15.21 -7.29
CA LEU A 178 6.27 -14.83 -8.58
C LEU A 178 6.83 -13.49 -9.08
N ILE A 179 7.00 -12.52 -8.19
CA ILE A 179 7.60 -11.23 -8.54
C ILE A 179 9.07 -11.40 -8.93
N ASP A 180 9.85 -12.14 -8.15
CA ASP A 180 11.27 -12.42 -8.47
C ASP A 180 11.39 -13.14 -9.82
N LYS A 181 10.60 -14.18 -10.06
CA LYS A 181 10.58 -14.93 -11.31
C LYS A 181 10.29 -14.04 -12.52
N ALA A 182 9.32 -13.13 -12.40
CA ALA A 182 8.97 -12.18 -13.46
C ALA A 182 10.10 -11.17 -13.74
N LEU A 183 10.70 -10.61 -12.69
CA LEU A 183 11.72 -9.56 -12.84
C LEU A 183 13.06 -10.12 -13.32
N THR A 184 13.46 -11.31 -12.86
CA THR A 184 14.72 -11.96 -13.26
C THR A 184 14.65 -12.57 -14.66
N ASN A 185 13.44 -12.85 -15.17
CA ASN A 185 13.21 -13.39 -16.51
C ASN A 185 12.41 -12.41 -17.40
N SER A 186 12.66 -11.12 -17.24
CA SER A 186 11.87 -10.04 -17.82
C SER A 186 11.75 -10.02 -19.34
N LYS A 187 12.61 -10.76 -20.05
CA LYS A 187 12.65 -10.88 -21.52
C LYS A 187 12.13 -12.22 -22.03
N ASP A 188 11.76 -13.14 -21.15
CA ASP A 188 11.26 -14.46 -21.51
C ASP A 188 9.73 -14.50 -21.44
N GLU A 189 9.08 -14.39 -22.60
CA GLU A 189 7.62 -14.37 -22.69
C GLU A 189 6.98 -15.68 -22.19
N ALA A 190 7.65 -16.83 -22.34
CA ALA A 190 7.11 -18.11 -21.87
C ALA A 190 7.06 -18.12 -20.33
N VAL A 191 8.13 -17.65 -19.68
CA VAL A 191 8.19 -17.53 -18.22
C VAL A 191 7.19 -16.50 -17.72
N LEU A 192 7.04 -15.35 -18.39
CA LEU A 192 6.06 -14.34 -18.00
C LEU A 192 4.61 -14.87 -18.11
N ASN A 193 4.30 -15.65 -19.15
CA ASN A 193 3.00 -16.30 -19.27
C ASN A 193 2.75 -17.37 -18.19
N GLU A 194 3.78 -18.13 -17.81
CA GLU A 194 3.69 -19.06 -16.67
C GLU A 194 3.39 -18.31 -15.37
N VAL A 195 4.14 -17.23 -15.06
CA VAL A 195 3.89 -16.38 -13.88
C VAL A 195 2.48 -15.85 -13.88
N LYS A 196 1.98 -15.35 -15.01
CA LYS A 196 0.60 -14.83 -15.14
C LYS A 196 -0.43 -15.91 -14.78
N ASN A 197 -0.25 -17.13 -15.26
CA ASN A 197 -1.15 -18.24 -14.93
C ASN A 197 -1.07 -18.62 -13.46
N ASP A 198 0.10 -18.61 -12.85
CA ASP A 198 0.28 -18.91 -11.43
C ASP A 198 -0.32 -17.83 -10.54
N VAL A 199 -0.25 -16.54 -10.94
CA VAL A 199 -0.97 -15.46 -10.26
C VAL A 199 -2.48 -15.70 -10.28
N ILE A 200 -3.04 -16.11 -11.43
CA ILE A 200 -4.47 -16.42 -11.54
C ILE A 200 -4.85 -17.58 -10.62
N LYS A 201 -4.05 -18.65 -10.59
CA LYS A 201 -4.28 -19.80 -9.71
C LYS A 201 -4.21 -19.43 -8.22
N LEU A 202 -3.24 -18.61 -7.84
CA LEU A 202 -3.09 -18.13 -6.46
C LEU A 202 -4.34 -17.35 -6.01
N LEU A 203 -4.91 -16.53 -6.89
CA LEU A 203 -6.05 -15.69 -6.58
C LEU A 203 -7.41 -16.40 -6.71
N ALA A 204 -7.44 -17.61 -7.27
CA ALA A 204 -8.65 -18.45 -7.39
C ALA A 204 -8.89 -19.34 -6.16
N ARG A 205 -7.98 -19.33 -5.18
CA ARG A 205 -8.11 -20.05 -3.90
C ARG A 205 -9.05 -19.27 -2.99
#